data_407db15d35d70c067f4bf77994c0edfb
#
_entry.id   407db15d35d70c067f4bf77994c0edfb
#
_cell.length_a   1.000
_cell.length_b   1.000
_cell.length_c   1.000
_cell.angle_alpha   90.00
_cell.angle_beta   90.00
_cell.angle_gamma   90.00
#
_symmetry.space_group_name_H-M   'P 1'
#
loop_
_entity.id
_entity.type
_entity.pdbx_description
1 polymer ?
#
loop_
_entity_poly.entity_id
_entity_poly.type
_entity_poly.pdbx_seq_one_letter_code
_entity_poly.pdbx_strand_id
1 'polypeptide(L)'
;VPGIANAQEKKAQVIQSEPQLEDIYNVLEAMDIHMFRFELKEFLNKVYTVTVYMDEYENGKSPKQVHNIRLGKNIQSLNAVPEEHRQAFREIKHIPEGKNEWENIKEMSIYLRKSNDSTSVCTINVPGTMKGGAPLKLQAIEKYHSYIYYPRLFKFQPIQDTDHLKIPLILYGSAWLDKQHDIIRFCGEREIDPEMKAEILKDIPHYFVIGIELKAEKE
;
A
#
# COMPACT_ATOMS: atom_id res chain seq x y z
N VAL A 1 -25.12 24.49 -65.73
CA VAL A 1 -24.01 25.12 -64.98
C VAL A 1 -23.71 24.16 -63.83
N PRO A 2 -22.51 23.55 -63.75
CA PRO A 2 -22.17 22.71 -62.63
C PRO A 2 -21.74 23.58 -61.43
N GLY A 3 -22.41 23.38 -60.31
CA GLY A 3 -22.04 24.04 -59.05
C GLY A 3 -20.71 23.56 -58.56
N ILE A 4 -19.77 24.49 -58.32
CA ILE A 4 -18.50 24.26 -57.66
C ILE A 4 -18.80 24.03 -56.20
N ALA A 5 -18.69 22.78 -55.75
CA ALA A 5 -18.67 22.47 -54.33
C ALA A 5 -17.37 22.99 -53.72
N ASN A 6 -17.46 24.08 -52.94
CA ASN A 6 -16.34 24.55 -52.11
C ASN A 6 -16.08 23.48 -51.03
N ALA A 7 -15.08 22.66 -51.24
CA ALA A 7 -14.51 21.84 -50.19
C ALA A 7 -13.89 22.79 -49.13
N GLN A 8 -14.56 22.97 -48.04
CA GLN A 8 -14.06 23.71 -46.89
C GLN A 8 -12.84 22.96 -46.34
N GLU A 9 -11.63 23.48 -46.53
CA GLU A 9 -10.42 22.90 -45.93
C GLU A 9 -10.57 22.82 -44.42
N LYS A 10 -10.62 21.62 -43.90
CA LYS A 10 -10.69 21.34 -42.49
C LYS A 10 -9.35 21.69 -41.85
N LYS A 11 -9.24 22.87 -41.24
CA LYS A 11 -8.04 23.29 -40.51
C LYS A 11 -7.92 22.47 -39.23
N ALA A 12 -6.83 21.72 -39.08
CA ALA A 12 -6.49 21.04 -37.86
C ALA A 12 -5.90 22.05 -36.83
N GLN A 13 -6.26 21.91 -35.57
CA GLN A 13 -5.77 22.77 -34.48
C GLN A 13 -5.41 21.88 -33.28
N VAL A 14 -4.28 22.20 -32.63
CA VAL A 14 -3.93 21.62 -31.32
C VAL A 14 -4.75 22.35 -30.26
N ILE A 15 -5.45 21.57 -29.42
CA ILE A 15 -6.26 22.09 -28.32
C ILE A 15 -5.66 21.60 -27.03
N GLN A 16 -5.41 22.50 -26.07
CA GLN A 16 -5.03 22.14 -24.71
C GLN A 16 -6.24 21.54 -23.99
N SER A 17 -6.04 20.40 -23.37
CA SER A 17 -7.03 19.76 -22.49
C SER A 17 -6.61 19.85 -21.02
N GLU A 18 -7.56 19.73 -20.13
CA GLU A 18 -7.29 19.64 -18.68
C GLU A 18 -6.62 18.29 -18.36
N PRO A 19 -5.62 18.31 -17.42
CA PRO A 19 -5.01 17.09 -16.94
C PRO A 19 -6.07 16.14 -16.34
N GLN A 20 -5.88 14.85 -16.59
CA GLN A 20 -6.74 13.80 -16.04
C GLN A 20 -6.09 13.19 -14.78
N LEU A 21 -6.86 12.42 -14.02
CA LEU A 21 -6.38 11.74 -12.82
C LEU A 21 -5.17 10.83 -13.10
N GLU A 22 -5.16 10.20 -14.28
CA GLU A 22 -4.06 9.36 -14.75
C GLU A 22 -2.74 10.15 -14.91
N ASP A 23 -2.82 11.39 -15.38
CA ASP A 23 -1.64 12.26 -15.49
C ASP A 23 -1.04 12.57 -14.12
N ILE A 24 -1.90 12.72 -13.09
CA ILE A 24 -1.45 12.92 -11.70
C ILE A 24 -0.75 11.66 -11.18
N TYR A 25 -1.30 10.48 -11.43
CA TYR A 25 -0.66 9.21 -11.04
C TYR A 25 0.70 9.04 -11.72
N ASN A 26 0.80 9.33 -13.01
CA ASN A 26 2.06 9.27 -13.76
C ASN A 26 3.12 10.22 -13.18
N VAL A 27 2.73 11.42 -12.76
CA VAL A 27 3.65 12.36 -12.08
C VAL A 27 4.10 11.83 -10.73
N LEU A 28 3.20 11.28 -9.93
CA LEU A 28 3.54 10.70 -8.63
C LEU A 28 4.50 9.51 -8.78
N GLU A 29 4.24 8.64 -9.74
CA GLU A 29 5.12 7.50 -10.06
C GLU A 29 6.51 7.96 -10.51
N ALA A 30 6.58 8.99 -11.37
CA ALA A 30 7.85 9.60 -11.80
C ALA A 30 8.63 10.24 -10.63
N MET A 31 7.96 10.57 -9.54
CA MET A 31 8.55 11.06 -8.29
C MET A 31 8.86 9.94 -7.28
N ASP A 32 8.79 8.67 -7.67
CA ASP A 32 8.90 7.50 -6.77
C ASP A 32 7.87 7.53 -5.61
N ILE A 33 6.64 8.00 -5.88
CA ILE A 33 5.54 7.99 -4.93
C ILE A 33 4.48 7.00 -5.39
N HIS A 34 4.30 5.95 -4.59
CA HIS A 34 3.31 4.90 -4.85
C HIS A 34 2.24 4.92 -3.77
N MET A 35 0.97 4.84 -4.17
CA MET A 35 -0.17 4.91 -3.25
C MET A 35 -1.04 3.68 -3.40
N PHE A 36 -1.39 3.08 -2.27
CA PHE A 36 -2.26 1.92 -2.18
C PHE A 36 -3.34 2.16 -1.14
N ARG A 37 -4.55 1.70 -1.44
CA ARG A 37 -5.68 1.77 -0.51
C ARG A 37 -6.29 0.37 -0.37
N PHE A 38 -6.52 -0.04 0.85
CA PHE A 38 -7.05 -1.35 1.19
C PHE A 38 -8.33 -1.19 2.00
N GLU A 39 -9.38 -1.91 1.63
CA GLU A 39 -10.62 -2.01 2.38
C GLU A 39 -10.54 -3.21 3.33
N LEU A 40 -10.93 -2.99 4.58
CA LEU A 40 -10.92 -4.00 5.65
C LEU A 40 -12.34 -4.26 6.19
N LYS A 41 -13.37 -3.86 5.46
CA LYS A 41 -14.78 -3.95 5.89
C LYS A 41 -15.23 -5.37 6.17
N GLU A 42 -14.71 -6.36 5.45
CA GLU A 42 -15.07 -7.76 5.65
C GLU A 42 -14.57 -8.34 6.98
N PHE A 43 -13.62 -7.65 7.63
CA PHE A 43 -13.11 -8.03 8.95
C PHE A 43 -13.83 -7.31 10.11
N LEU A 44 -14.95 -6.63 9.85
CA LEU A 44 -15.74 -5.92 10.86
C LEU A 44 -16.82 -6.80 11.53
N ASN A 45 -16.83 -8.08 11.23
CA ASN A 45 -17.68 -9.09 11.88
C ASN A 45 -17.15 -9.51 13.27
N LYS A 46 -15.90 -9.18 13.59
CA LYS A 46 -15.18 -9.57 14.81
C LYS A 46 -14.22 -8.47 15.25
N VAL A 47 -13.98 -8.38 16.55
CA VAL A 47 -13.00 -7.41 17.09
C VAL A 47 -11.58 -7.96 16.93
N TYR A 48 -10.77 -7.27 16.13
CA TYR A 48 -9.36 -7.57 15.95
C TYR A 48 -8.48 -6.41 16.42
N THR A 49 -7.37 -6.72 17.05
CA THR A 49 -6.23 -5.81 17.06
C THR A 49 -5.53 -5.88 15.72
N VAL A 50 -5.40 -4.73 15.06
CA VAL A 50 -4.77 -4.57 13.74
C VAL A 50 -3.37 -4.01 13.89
N THR A 51 -2.41 -4.64 13.23
CA THR A 51 -1.01 -4.23 13.20
C THR A 51 -0.51 -4.26 11.77
N VAL A 52 0.28 -3.27 11.36
CA VAL A 52 1.03 -3.31 10.11
C VAL A 52 2.43 -3.82 10.40
N TYR A 53 2.83 -4.90 9.75
CA TYR A 53 4.19 -5.44 9.83
C TYR A 53 4.97 -5.09 8.56
N MET A 54 6.29 -5.01 8.72
CA MET A 54 7.23 -4.89 7.60
C MET A 54 8.37 -5.86 7.85
N ASP A 55 8.42 -6.88 7.02
CA ASP A 55 9.45 -7.92 7.06
C ASP A 55 10.46 -7.67 5.93
N GLU A 56 11.74 -7.63 6.27
CA GLU A 56 12.87 -7.46 5.34
C GLU A 56 13.42 -8.83 4.94
N TYR A 57 13.63 -9.00 3.65
CA TYR A 57 14.20 -10.19 3.04
C TYR A 57 15.46 -9.81 2.26
N GLU A 58 16.53 -10.54 2.49
CA GLU A 58 17.81 -10.38 1.81
C GLU A 58 18.34 -11.76 1.44
N ASN A 59 18.86 -11.91 0.21
CA ASN A 59 19.40 -13.17 -0.26
C ASN A 59 20.44 -13.76 0.70
N GLY A 60 20.26 -15.05 1.06
CA GLY A 60 21.15 -15.77 1.95
C GLY A 60 20.97 -15.46 3.44
N LYS A 61 19.98 -14.62 3.81
CA LYS A 61 19.67 -14.30 5.21
C LYS A 61 18.26 -14.75 5.59
N SER A 62 18.04 -14.99 6.87
CA SER A 62 16.71 -15.24 7.40
C SER A 62 15.89 -13.94 7.37
N PRO A 63 14.58 -14.01 7.08
CA PRO A 63 13.70 -12.84 7.14
C PRO A 63 13.74 -12.16 8.51
N LYS A 64 13.68 -10.82 8.52
CA LYS A 64 13.72 -10.02 9.72
C LYS A 64 12.54 -9.05 9.76
N GLN A 65 11.75 -9.05 10.83
CA GLN A 65 10.76 -8.00 11.05
C GLN A 65 11.48 -6.70 11.44
N VAL A 66 11.39 -5.69 10.58
CA VAL A 66 12.05 -4.39 10.79
C VAL A 66 11.12 -3.37 11.42
N HIS A 67 9.82 -3.46 11.14
CA HIS A 67 8.81 -2.59 11.76
C HIS A 67 7.54 -3.37 12.10
N ASN A 68 6.90 -2.92 13.19
CA ASN A 68 5.63 -3.43 13.65
C ASN A 68 4.83 -2.27 14.25
N ILE A 69 3.80 -1.79 13.52
CA ILE A 69 3.05 -0.58 13.86
C ILE A 69 1.63 -0.99 14.26
N ARG A 70 1.34 -0.90 15.55
CA ARG A 70 0.00 -1.20 16.07
C ARG A 70 -0.95 -0.06 15.72
N LEU A 71 -2.02 -0.37 14.98
CA LEU A 71 -3.08 0.58 14.61
C LEU A 71 -4.19 0.65 15.67
N GLY A 72 -4.34 -0.39 16.47
CA GLY A 72 -5.41 -0.54 17.47
C GLY A 72 -6.51 -1.49 17.03
N LYS A 73 -7.68 -1.39 17.65
CA LYS A 73 -8.82 -2.25 17.33
C LYS A 73 -9.57 -1.75 16.11
N ASN A 74 -10.01 -2.68 15.24
CA ASN A 74 -10.84 -2.38 14.07
C ASN A 74 -12.24 -1.88 14.46
N ILE A 75 -12.79 -2.41 15.56
CA ILE A 75 -14.02 -1.96 16.18
C ILE A 75 -13.68 -1.44 17.58
N GLN A 76 -14.19 -0.29 17.94
CA GLN A 76 -14.01 0.32 19.25
C GLN A 76 -15.33 0.53 19.96
N SER A 77 -15.31 0.61 21.31
CA SER A 77 -16.48 0.80 22.13
C SER A 77 -16.42 2.10 22.91
N LEU A 78 -17.55 2.81 23.01
CA LEU A 78 -17.72 3.98 23.87
C LEU A 78 -17.50 3.65 25.35
N ASN A 79 -17.62 2.38 25.73
CA ASN A 79 -17.34 1.96 27.12
C ASN A 79 -15.86 2.17 27.49
N ALA A 80 -14.95 2.23 26.50
CA ALA A 80 -13.55 2.56 26.73
C ALA A 80 -13.29 4.08 26.84
N VAL A 81 -14.30 4.91 26.58
CA VAL A 81 -14.22 6.37 26.68
C VAL A 81 -14.80 6.80 28.05
N PRO A 82 -14.13 7.72 28.79
CA PRO A 82 -14.67 8.30 30.02
C PRO A 82 -16.08 8.84 29.81
N GLU A 83 -16.95 8.66 30.77
CA GLU A 83 -18.39 8.92 30.63
C GLU A 83 -18.67 10.36 30.22
N GLU A 84 -17.95 11.31 30.81
CA GLU A 84 -18.03 12.75 30.52
C GLU A 84 -17.69 13.13 29.10
N HIS A 85 -16.98 12.26 28.37
CA HIS A 85 -16.56 12.50 26.96
C HIS A 85 -17.36 11.70 25.94
N ARG A 86 -18.20 10.75 26.37
CA ARG A 86 -18.90 9.83 25.45
C ARG A 86 -19.81 10.54 24.47
N GLN A 87 -20.52 11.59 24.92
CA GLN A 87 -21.42 12.34 24.03
C GLN A 87 -20.64 13.07 22.93
N ALA A 88 -19.56 13.78 23.28
CA ALA A 88 -18.70 14.44 22.31
C ALA A 88 -18.05 13.44 21.33
N PHE A 89 -17.61 12.28 21.85
CA PHE A 89 -17.06 11.21 21.02
C PHE A 89 -18.09 10.62 20.06
N ARG A 90 -19.33 10.45 20.51
CA ARG A 90 -20.44 9.99 19.67
C ARG A 90 -20.67 10.91 18.48
N GLU A 91 -20.66 12.21 18.71
CA GLU A 91 -20.84 13.22 17.65
C GLU A 91 -19.64 13.22 16.66
N ILE A 92 -18.42 13.25 17.17
CA ILE A 92 -17.19 13.26 16.35
C ILE A 92 -17.08 11.99 15.48
N LYS A 93 -17.44 10.83 16.03
CA LYS A 93 -17.36 9.54 15.33
C LYS A 93 -18.64 9.17 14.58
N HIS A 94 -19.66 10.03 14.61
CA HIS A 94 -20.97 9.82 13.96
C HIS A 94 -21.61 8.48 14.38
N ILE A 95 -21.54 8.13 15.68
CA ILE A 95 -22.07 6.89 16.20
C ILE A 95 -23.58 7.04 16.38
N PRO A 96 -24.43 6.22 15.72
CA PRO A 96 -25.88 6.30 15.85
C PRO A 96 -26.38 6.15 17.30
N GLU A 97 -27.51 6.76 17.61
CA GLU A 97 -28.19 6.53 18.88
C GLU A 97 -28.48 5.03 19.09
N GLY A 98 -28.28 4.56 20.31
CA GLY A 98 -28.47 3.14 20.67
C GLY A 98 -27.29 2.23 20.33
N LYS A 99 -26.30 2.69 19.56
CA LYS A 99 -25.04 1.96 19.36
C LYS A 99 -23.95 2.47 20.30
N ASN A 100 -23.15 1.56 20.82
CA ASN A 100 -22.00 1.86 21.67
C ASN A 100 -20.65 1.55 21.04
N GLU A 101 -20.65 1.13 19.77
CA GLU A 101 -19.47 0.74 19.04
C GLU A 101 -19.38 1.49 17.72
N TRP A 102 -18.15 1.67 17.22
CA TRP A 102 -17.90 2.24 15.91
C TRP A 102 -16.79 1.49 15.16
N GLU A 103 -16.90 1.50 13.83
CA GLU A 103 -15.88 1.00 12.92
C GLU A 103 -14.69 1.97 12.90
N ASN A 104 -13.60 1.56 13.54
CA ASN A 104 -12.42 2.40 13.70
C ASN A 104 -11.40 2.21 12.56
N ILE A 105 -11.22 0.96 12.10
CA ILE A 105 -10.30 0.65 11.00
C ILE A 105 -11.05 -0.17 9.95
N LYS A 106 -11.72 0.51 9.03
CA LYS A 106 -12.44 -0.09 7.90
C LYS A 106 -11.71 0.03 6.58
N GLU A 107 -10.71 0.87 6.54
CA GLU A 107 -9.84 1.10 5.40
C GLU A 107 -8.51 1.68 5.85
N MET A 108 -7.49 1.50 5.03
CA MET A 108 -6.19 2.13 5.23
C MET A 108 -5.51 2.42 3.90
N SER A 109 -4.66 3.43 3.90
CA SER A 109 -3.78 3.73 2.77
C SER A 109 -2.32 3.54 3.17
N ILE A 110 -1.52 3.03 2.24
CA ILE A 110 -0.08 2.90 2.37
C ILE A 110 0.56 3.73 1.25
N TYR A 111 1.51 4.58 1.63
CA TYR A 111 2.29 5.38 0.69
C TYR A 111 3.75 4.98 0.81
N LEU A 112 4.35 4.64 -0.33
CA LEU A 112 5.79 4.44 -0.43
C LEU A 112 6.38 5.63 -1.15
N ARG A 113 7.36 6.29 -0.55
CA ARG A 113 8.02 7.46 -1.11
C ARG A 113 9.52 7.39 -0.84
N LYS A 114 10.31 7.52 -1.88
CA LYS A 114 11.76 7.67 -1.72
C LYS A 114 12.07 9.01 -1.03
N SER A 115 12.80 8.98 0.07
CA SER A 115 13.19 10.17 0.83
C SER A 115 14.59 10.66 0.48
N ASN A 116 15.46 9.73 0.12
CA ASN A 116 16.80 9.95 -0.43
C ASN A 116 17.22 8.68 -1.20
N ASP A 117 18.44 8.65 -1.73
CA ASP A 117 18.90 7.53 -2.58
C ASP A 117 18.79 6.18 -1.88
N SER A 118 19.12 6.07 -0.60
CA SER A 118 19.20 4.81 0.14
C SER A 118 18.04 4.57 1.11
N THR A 119 17.01 5.41 1.10
CA THR A 119 15.91 5.29 2.06
C THR A 119 14.56 5.64 1.42
N SER A 120 13.60 4.75 1.56
CA SER A 120 12.18 5.03 1.34
C SER A 120 11.45 5.16 2.66
N VAL A 121 10.35 5.88 2.67
CA VAL A 121 9.43 5.98 3.81
C VAL A 121 8.13 5.29 3.44
N CYS A 122 7.75 4.30 4.25
CA CYS A 122 6.43 3.70 4.21
C CYS A 122 5.52 4.46 5.18
N THR A 123 4.56 5.19 4.67
CA THR A 123 3.57 5.92 5.47
C THR A 123 2.25 5.16 5.48
N ILE A 124 1.68 4.98 6.66
CA ILE A 124 0.37 4.36 6.87
C ILE A 124 -0.59 5.47 7.29
N ASN A 125 -1.75 5.51 6.66
CA ASN A 125 -2.83 6.44 6.99
C ASN A 125 -4.14 5.67 7.17
N VAL A 126 -4.67 5.72 8.38
CA VAL A 126 -6.00 5.23 8.72
C VAL A 126 -6.88 6.44 9.00
N PRO A 127 -7.85 6.76 8.11
CA PRO A 127 -8.66 7.97 8.23
C PRO A 127 -9.32 8.11 9.61
N GLY A 128 -9.15 9.27 10.23
CA GLY A 128 -9.75 9.56 11.54
C GLY A 128 -9.16 8.77 12.73
N THR A 129 -8.09 8.01 12.52
CA THR A 129 -7.47 7.18 13.56
C THR A 129 -5.99 7.51 13.73
N MET A 130 -5.19 7.33 12.68
CA MET A 130 -3.77 7.64 12.75
C MET A 130 -3.13 7.87 11.38
N LYS A 131 -2.04 8.63 11.38
CA LYS A 131 -1.10 8.72 10.27
C LYS A 131 0.31 8.64 10.83
N GLY A 132 1.12 7.73 10.32
CA GLY A 132 2.49 7.53 10.74
C GLY A 132 3.30 6.82 9.67
N GLY A 133 4.62 6.75 9.85
CA GLY A 133 5.48 6.09 8.87
C GLY A 133 6.75 5.55 9.48
N ALA A 134 7.41 4.68 8.73
CA ALA A 134 8.67 4.05 9.09
C ALA A 134 9.66 4.11 7.91
N PRO A 135 10.95 4.34 8.18
CA PRO A 135 11.97 4.32 7.14
C PRO A 135 12.31 2.88 6.74
N LEU A 136 12.47 2.66 5.45
CA LEU A 136 12.94 1.42 4.86
C LEU A 136 14.33 1.67 4.25
N LYS A 137 15.36 0.99 4.76
CA LYS A 137 16.72 1.09 4.24
C LYS A 137 16.86 0.29 2.97
N LEU A 138 17.16 0.96 1.87
CA LEU A 138 17.33 0.36 0.56
C LEU A 138 18.76 -0.16 0.39
N GLN A 139 18.92 -1.19 -0.44
CA GLN A 139 20.25 -1.70 -0.85
C GLN A 139 20.56 -1.27 -2.27
N ALA A 140 21.81 -0.91 -2.51
CA ALA A 140 22.29 -0.57 -3.85
C ALA A 140 22.42 -1.83 -4.71
N ILE A 141 22.16 -1.69 -6.02
CA ILE A 141 22.57 -2.69 -7.01
C ILE A 141 24.09 -2.65 -7.09
N GLU A 142 24.73 -3.81 -6.83
CA GLU A 142 26.20 -3.94 -6.61
C GLU A 142 27.07 -3.08 -7.54
N LYS A 143 26.84 -3.17 -8.86
CA LYS A 143 27.70 -2.54 -9.86
C LYS A 143 27.44 -1.06 -10.06
N TYR A 144 26.22 -0.61 -9.81
CA TYR A 144 25.76 0.71 -10.26
C TYR A 144 25.55 1.70 -9.10
N HIS A 145 25.65 1.27 -7.87
CA HIS A 145 25.32 2.06 -6.68
C HIS A 145 23.92 2.73 -6.77
N SER A 146 23.02 2.10 -7.53
CA SER A 146 21.66 2.58 -7.75
C SER A 146 20.69 1.89 -6.82
N TYR A 147 19.76 2.66 -6.26
CA TYR A 147 18.73 2.21 -5.35
C TYR A 147 17.38 2.27 -6.06
N ILE A 148 17.06 1.23 -6.85
CA ILE A 148 15.86 1.15 -7.65
C ILE A 148 14.94 0.11 -7.04
N TYR A 149 13.74 0.51 -6.63
CA TYR A 149 12.75 -0.34 -5.99
C TYR A 149 11.39 -0.18 -6.65
N TYR A 150 10.64 -1.28 -6.75
CA TYR A 150 9.30 -1.31 -7.31
C TYR A 150 8.35 -2.03 -6.37
N PRO A 151 7.16 -1.47 -6.12
CA PRO A 151 6.11 -2.15 -5.39
C PRO A 151 5.37 -3.12 -6.31
N ARG A 152 4.95 -4.25 -5.74
CA ARG A 152 4.05 -5.24 -6.33
C ARG A 152 2.98 -5.60 -5.33
N LEU A 153 1.75 -5.75 -5.77
CA LEU A 153 0.68 -6.23 -4.90
C LEU A 153 0.77 -7.75 -4.73
N PHE A 154 0.38 -8.23 -3.58
CA PHE A 154 0.07 -9.65 -3.43
C PHE A 154 -1.30 -9.95 -4.02
N LYS A 155 -1.49 -11.18 -4.51
CA LYS A 155 -2.80 -11.67 -4.95
C LYS A 155 -3.71 -11.78 -3.74
N PHE A 156 -4.84 -11.08 -3.80
CA PHE A 156 -5.84 -11.18 -2.75
C PHE A 156 -6.76 -12.36 -3.03
N GLN A 157 -6.84 -13.28 -2.09
CA GLN A 157 -7.71 -14.45 -2.15
C GLN A 157 -8.66 -14.40 -0.95
N PRO A 158 -9.86 -15.00 -1.05
CA PRO A 158 -10.72 -15.19 0.10
C PRO A 158 -9.97 -15.88 1.23
N ILE A 159 -10.02 -15.30 2.42
CA ILE A 159 -9.31 -15.78 3.61
C ILE A 159 -10.33 -16.37 4.56
N GLN A 160 -10.04 -17.56 5.08
CA GLN A 160 -10.85 -18.15 6.13
C GLN A 160 -10.73 -17.29 7.41
N ASP A 161 -11.87 -16.92 7.98
CA ASP A 161 -11.91 -16.16 9.23
C ASP A 161 -11.35 -17.01 10.40
N THR A 162 -10.22 -16.60 10.92
CA THR A 162 -9.53 -17.22 12.04
C THR A 162 -9.15 -16.17 13.07
N ASP A 163 -8.77 -16.62 14.27
CA ASP A 163 -8.39 -15.73 15.38
C ASP A 163 -7.05 -15.00 15.11
N HIS A 164 -6.27 -15.48 14.17
CA HIS A 164 -5.00 -14.87 13.82
C HIS A 164 -4.76 -14.96 12.31
N LEU A 165 -4.67 -13.80 11.68
CA LEU A 165 -4.43 -13.65 10.24
C LEU A 165 -3.19 -12.80 10.02
N LYS A 166 -2.31 -13.25 9.15
CA LYS A 166 -1.17 -12.47 8.65
C LYS A 166 -1.30 -12.36 7.13
N ILE A 167 -1.62 -11.17 6.62
CA ILE A 167 -1.99 -10.92 5.23
C ILE A 167 -0.94 -10.02 4.60
N PRO A 168 -0.14 -10.51 3.65
CA PRO A 168 0.78 -9.68 2.89
C PRO A 168 -0.01 -8.81 1.90
N LEU A 169 0.37 -7.54 1.78
CA LEU A 169 -0.30 -6.56 0.92
C LEU A 169 0.60 -6.10 -0.23
N ILE A 170 1.84 -5.71 0.09
CA ILE A 170 2.78 -5.13 -0.86
C ILE A 170 4.14 -5.79 -0.68
N LEU A 171 4.74 -6.20 -1.78
CA LEU A 171 6.16 -6.48 -1.88
C LEU A 171 6.84 -5.24 -2.47
N TYR A 172 7.79 -4.64 -1.74
CA TYR A 172 8.60 -3.53 -2.22
C TYR A 172 10.02 -4.02 -2.43
N GLY A 173 10.34 -4.36 -3.69
CA GLY A 173 11.55 -5.09 -4.05
C GLY A 173 12.52 -4.29 -4.91
N SER A 174 13.83 -4.56 -4.72
CA SER A 174 14.89 -3.99 -5.51
C SER A 174 14.85 -4.49 -6.96
N ALA A 175 15.33 -3.68 -7.89
CA ALA A 175 15.80 -4.18 -9.16
C ALA A 175 17.06 -5.05 -8.94
N TRP A 176 17.43 -5.84 -9.94
CA TRP A 176 18.61 -6.72 -9.88
C TRP A 176 19.44 -6.63 -11.15
N LEU A 177 20.70 -6.99 -11.04
CA LEU A 177 21.61 -7.07 -12.17
C LEU A 177 21.50 -8.46 -12.83
N ASP A 178 21.06 -8.50 -14.09
CA ASP A 178 21.24 -9.66 -14.94
C ASP A 178 22.70 -9.71 -15.38
N LYS A 179 23.50 -10.55 -14.71
CA LYS A 179 24.95 -10.66 -14.97
C LYS A 179 25.27 -11.22 -16.35
N GLN A 180 24.35 -11.97 -16.96
CA GLN A 180 24.56 -12.54 -18.29
C GLN A 180 24.49 -11.49 -19.40
N HIS A 181 23.59 -10.52 -19.25
CA HIS A 181 23.34 -9.48 -20.25
C HIS A 181 23.88 -8.11 -19.83
N ASP A 182 24.40 -7.98 -18.62
CA ASP A 182 24.88 -6.74 -17.99
C ASP A 182 23.83 -5.61 -18.02
N ILE A 183 22.58 -5.95 -17.69
CA ILE A 183 21.45 -5.02 -17.63
C ILE A 183 20.75 -5.07 -16.28
N ILE A 184 20.19 -3.93 -15.87
CA ILE A 184 19.33 -3.87 -14.68
C ILE A 184 17.93 -4.33 -15.10
N ARG A 185 17.40 -5.33 -14.38
CA ARG A 185 16.03 -5.83 -14.53
C ARG A 185 15.18 -5.44 -13.35
N PHE A 186 13.92 -5.18 -13.64
CA PHE A 186 12.86 -4.94 -12.67
C PHE A 186 11.51 -5.52 -13.13
N CYS A 187 11.47 -6.04 -14.35
CA CYS A 187 10.27 -6.66 -14.95
C CYS A 187 10.06 -8.06 -14.40
N GLY A 188 8.81 -8.51 -14.37
CA GLY A 188 8.41 -9.84 -13.93
C GLY A 188 6.94 -9.86 -13.54
N GLU A 189 6.58 -10.78 -12.67
CA GLU A 189 5.22 -10.89 -12.16
C GLU A 189 4.79 -9.59 -11.49
N ARG A 190 3.62 -9.08 -11.89
CA ARG A 190 3.03 -7.85 -11.32
C ARG A 190 2.34 -8.12 -9.99
N GLU A 191 1.87 -9.34 -9.82
CA GLU A 191 1.19 -9.79 -8.61
C GLU A 191 1.95 -10.97 -8.02
N ILE A 192 2.18 -10.95 -6.73
CA ILE A 192 2.95 -11.95 -6.00
C ILE A 192 2.01 -12.97 -5.34
N ASP A 193 2.34 -14.25 -5.45
CA ASP A 193 1.67 -15.31 -4.71
C ASP A 193 1.86 -15.09 -3.20
N PRO A 194 0.78 -15.06 -2.38
CA PRO A 194 0.88 -14.86 -0.93
C PRO A 194 1.68 -15.95 -0.21
N GLU A 195 1.85 -17.12 -0.81
CA GLU A 195 2.71 -18.20 -0.29
C GLU A 195 4.20 -17.99 -0.63
N MET A 196 4.57 -16.85 -1.22
CA MET A 196 5.96 -16.50 -1.61
C MET A 196 6.57 -17.48 -2.63
N LYS A 197 5.77 -18.02 -3.54
CA LYS A 197 6.18 -18.99 -4.58
C LYS A 197 6.49 -18.33 -5.93
N ALA A 198 6.38 -17.03 -6.06
CA ALA A 198 6.65 -16.32 -7.30
C ALA A 198 8.12 -16.50 -7.74
N GLU A 199 8.33 -16.83 -9.02
CA GLU A 199 9.68 -17.10 -9.56
C GLU A 199 10.59 -15.87 -9.45
N ILE A 200 10.04 -14.66 -9.61
CA ILE A 200 10.79 -13.40 -9.52
C ILE A 200 11.50 -13.22 -8.16
N LEU A 201 11.01 -13.86 -7.09
CA LEU A 201 11.61 -13.77 -5.75
C LEU A 201 13.01 -14.40 -5.70
N LYS A 202 13.36 -15.27 -6.64
CA LYS A 202 14.69 -15.86 -6.76
C LYS A 202 15.72 -14.86 -7.30
N ASP A 203 15.26 -13.85 -8.04
CA ASP A 203 16.10 -12.88 -8.72
C ASP A 203 16.25 -11.59 -7.90
N ILE A 204 15.22 -11.21 -7.13
CA ILE A 204 15.23 -9.98 -6.32
C ILE A 204 16.14 -10.16 -5.10
N PRO A 205 17.29 -9.47 -5.01
CA PRO A 205 18.23 -9.70 -3.93
C PRO A 205 17.80 -9.14 -2.58
N HIS A 206 16.92 -8.14 -2.59
CA HIS A 206 16.44 -7.47 -1.38
C HIS A 206 15.02 -6.94 -1.55
N TYR A 207 14.13 -7.23 -0.61
CA TYR A 207 12.77 -6.72 -0.64
C TYR A 207 12.15 -6.64 0.77
N PHE A 208 11.11 -5.83 0.87
CA PHE A 208 10.25 -5.74 2.04
C PHE A 208 8.88 -6.35 1.70
N VAL A 209 8.33 -7.11 2.64
CA VAL A 209 6.92 -7.50 2.64
C VAL A 209 6.20 -6.64 3.66
N ILE A 210 5.26 -5.83 3.17
CA ILE A 210 4.41 -4.96 3.99
C ILE A 210 3.03 -5.59 4.03
N GLY A 211 2.51 -5.83 5.22
CA GLY A 211 1.21 -6.48 5.38
C GLY A 211 0.53 -6.13 6.69
N ILE A 212 -0.63 -6.73 6.91
CA ILE A 212 -1.39 -6.59 8.14
C ILE A 212 -1.43 -7.88 8.92
N GLU A 213 -1.43 -7.76 10.22
CA GLU A 213 -1.70 -8.82 11.17
C GLU A 213 -2.96 -8.48 11.95
N LEU A 214 -3.92 -9.40 11.95
CA LEU A 214 -5.18 -9.31 12.65
C LEU A 214 -5.18 -10.36 13.76
N LYS A 215 -5.29 -9.93 15.00
CA LYS A 215 -5.41 -10.82 16.18
C LYS A 215 -6.74 -10.58 16.83
N ALA A 216 -7.60 -11.62 16.89
CA ALA A 216 -8.87 -11.53 17.55
C ALA A 216 -8.67 -11.24 19.05
N GLU A 217 -9.47 -10.33 19.56
CA GLU A 217 -9.54 -10.10 21.01
C GLU A 217 -10.27 -11.31 21.64
N LYS A 218 -9.70 -11.84 22.71
CA LYS A 218 -10.41 -12.85 23.54
C LYS A 218 -11.40 -12.10 24.42
N GLU A 219 -12.63 -12.56 24.41
CA GLU A 219 -13.67 -12.09 25.35
C GLU A 219 -13.25 -12.32 26.81
#